data_8da959a9ba97793b8bd6ff2710a5fcf1
#
_entry.id   8da959a9ba97793b8bd6ff2710a5fcf1
#
_cell.length_a   1.000
_cell.length_b   1.000
_cell.length_c   1.000
_cell.angle_alpha   90.00
_cell.angle_beta   90.00
_cell.angle_gamma   90.00
#
_symmetry.space_group_name_H-M   'P 1'
#
loop_
_entity.id
_entity.type
_entity.pdbx_description
1 polymer ?
#
loop_
_entity_poly.entity_id
_entity_poly.type
_entity_poly.pdbx_seq_one_letter_code
_entity_poly.pdbx_strand_id
1 'polypeptide(L)'
;MKRYLLNIFLLFYLVAYGQQYQWTGSAKNLDFFDELNWKDTTTSEIPSDNSINPGQIIEFDLFITCEVVANNDISLGENGKITIINGQLNGDSISGVGNIIMDESSYLYLDNSYPLEEGLSITFESNKSWIRLNNVEPFTAYYNYSDNFFQENQTLTYPETLRIDNYYQNGSVIRPHNDNSSYLTVFSENNYNGEFGNISNSDVYLDESIPNGLNNDISSFVLKKGFMATFAENNDGTGNSKVFIASEDDILIDELTEYLNNKIS
;
A
#
# COMPACT_ATOMS: atom_id res chain seq x y z
N MET A 1 8.37 -71.39 -4.24
CA MET A 1 8.40 -70.12 -3.46
C MET A 1 8.90 -69.02 -4.42
N LYS A 2 8.00 -68.19 -4.94
CA LYS A 2 8.36 -67.02 -5.75
C LYS A 2 8.57 -65.83 -4.81
N ARG A 3 9.79 -65.28 -4.81
CA ARG A 3 10.11 -64.05 -4.10
C ARG A 3 9.71 -62.87 -4.96
N TYR A 4 8.72 -62.07 -4.54
CA TYR A 4 8.38 -60.79 -5.14
C TYR A 4 9.35 -59.75 -4.58
N LEU A 5 10.21 -59.21 -5.46
CA LEU A 5 11.00 -58.01 -5.17
C LEU A 5 10.05 -56.81 -5.27
N LEU A 6 9.76 -56.21 -4.14
CA LEU A 6 9.01 -54.93 -4.08
C LEU A 6 10.01 -53.80 -4.33
N ASN A 7 10.01 -53.28 -5.55
CA ASN A 7 10.76 -52.05 -5.86
C ASN A 7 9.98 -50.85 -5.28
N ILE A 8 10.42 -50.35 -4.15
CA ILE A 8 9.97 -49.09 -3.60
C ILE A 8 10.67 -47.98 -4.39
N PHE A 9 9.98 -47.38 -5.33
CA PHE A 9 10.38 -46.12 -5.93
C PHE A 9 10.18 -45.01 -4.87
N LEU A 10 11.25 -44.60 -4.20
CA LEU A 10 11.28 -43.37 -3.43
C LEU A 10 11.28 -42.19 -4.38
N LEU A 11 10.10 -41.62 -4.65
CA LEU A 11 9.99 -40.32 -5.33
C LEU A 11 10.49 -39.26 -4.36
N PHE A 12 11.74 -38.85 -4.52
CA PHE A 12 12.20 -37.58 -3.94
C PHE A 12 11.52 -36.46 -4.71
N TYR A 13 10.52 -35.84 -4.13
CA TYR A 13 10.08 -34.52 -4.53
C TYR A 13 11.22 -33.54 -4.17
N LEU A 14 12.09 -33.27 -5.13
CA LEU A 14 12.92 -32.08 -5.11
C LEU A 14 11.96 -30.89 -5.27
N VAL A 15 11.58 -30.28 -4.18
CA VAL A 15 11.03 -28.94 -4.20
C VAL A 15 12.21 -28.07 -4.63
N ALA A 16 12.28 -27.72 -5.89
CA ALA A 16 13.19 -26.68 -6.35
C ALA A 16 12.68 -25.37 -5.76
N TYR A 17 13.25 -24.96 -4.63
CA TYR A 17 13.11 -23.58 -4.20
C TYR A 17 13.77 -22.74 -5.27
N GLY A 18 13.03 -21.81 -5.87
CA GLY A 18 13.59 -20.80 -6.76
C GLY A 18 14.70 -20.02 -6.05
N GLN A 19 15.61 -19.46 -6.78
CA GLN A 19 16.66 -18.60 -6.22
C GLN A 19 16.00 -17.42 -5.51
N GLN A 20 16.50 -17.09 -4.32
CA GLN A 20 15.98 -16.01 -3.48
C GLN A 20 17.13 -15.13 -3.03
N TYR A 21 17.08 -13.86 -3.35
CA TYR A 21 18.11 -12.91 -2.99
C TYR A 21 17.56 -11.83 -2.06
N GLN A 22 18.33 -11.51 -1.03
CA GLN A 22 18.01 -10.44 -0.09
C GLN A 22 18.94 -9.26 -0.32
N TRP A 23 18.40 -8.06 -0.28
CA TRP A 23 19.17 -6.83 -0.27
C TRP A 23 20.01 -6.71 1.00
N THR A 24 21.31 -6.45 0.83
CA THR A 24 22.27 -6.30 1.94
C THR A 24 22.92 -4.94 2.00
N GLY A 25 22.88 -4.17 0.89
CA GLY A 25 23.57 -2.88 0.77
C GLY A 25 25.10 -3.00 0.85
N SER A 26 25.66 -4.18 0.53
CA SER A 26 27.10 -4.44 0.68
C SER A 26 27.99 -3.56 -0.21
N ALA A 27 27.46 -3.09 -1.36
CA ALA A 27 28.14 -2.12 -2.22
C ALA A 27 28.18 -0.70 -1.62
N LYS A 28 27.44 -0.43 -0.52
CA LYS A 28 27.33 0.88 0.14
C LYS A 28 26.72 1.97 -0.75
N ASN A 29 25.87 1.59 -1.66
CA ASN A 29 25.01 2.45 -2.48
C ASN A 29 23.58 1.92 -2.42
N LEU A 30 22.61 2.64 -2.99
CA LEU A 30 21.20 2.24 -3.04
C LEU A 30 20.80 1.63 -4.39
N ASP A 31 21.77 1.41 -5.30
CA ASP A 31 21.50 0.98 -6.67
C ASP A 31 20.98 -0.46 -6.73
N PHE A 32 19.73 -0.60 -7.17
CA PHE A 32 19.05 -1.89 -7.36
C PHE A 32 19.84 -2.84 -8.27
N PHE A 33 20.48 -2.31 -9.30
CA PHE A 33 21.20 -3.10 -10.32
C PHE A 33 22.65 -3.42 -9.95
N ASP A 34 23.14 -2.97 -8.79
CA ASP A 34 24.45 -3.38 -8.29
C ASP A 34 24.35 -4.76 -7.61
N GLU A 35 24.82 -5.79 -8.30
CA GLU A 35 24.75 -7.19 -7.83
C GLU A 35 25.41 -7.40 -6.46
N LEU A 36 26.40 -6.59 -6.10
CA LEU A 36 27.07 -6.66 -4.80
C LEU A 36 26.12 -6.32 -3.62
N ASN A 37 25.00 -5.65 -3.90
CA ASN A 37 23.98 -5.36 -2.90
C ASN A 37 23.09 -6.56 -2.57
N TRP A 38 23.14 -7.62 -3.35
CA TRP A 38 22.27 -8.77 -3.21
C TRP A 38 23.03 -10.00 -2.74
N LYS A 39 22.39 -10.84 -1.92
CA LYS A 39 22.93 -12.15 -1.50
C LYS A 39 21.83 -13.19 -1.50
N ASP A 40 22.16 -14.36 -2.02
CA ASP A 40 21.31 -15.55 -1.89
C ASP A 40 21.04 -15.86 -0.42
N THR A 41 19.79 -16.09 -0.07
CA THR A 41 19.34 -16.29 1.31
C THR A 41 19.83 -17.60 1.91
N THR A 42 20.26 -18.56 1.08
CA THR A 42 20.71 -19.90 1.47
C THR A 42 22.22 -20.02 1.45
N THR A 43 22.86 -19.59 0.35
CA THR A 43 24.30 -19.78 0.13
C THR A 43 25.15 -18.56 0.53
N SER A 44 24.51 -17.38 0.67
CA SER A 44 25.16 -16.08 0.87
C SER A 44 26.03 -15.64 -0.34
N GLU A 45 25.87 -16.28 -1.47
CA GLU A 45 26.53 -15.88 -2.71
C GLU A 45 25.80 -14.67 -3.34
N ILE A 46 26.54 -13.87 -4.11
CA ILE A 46 25.95 -12.82 -4.93
C ILE A 46 25.28 -13.44 -6.16
N PRO A 47 24.30 -12.77 -6.79
CA PRO A 47 23.72 -13.21 -8.05
C PRO A 47 24.81 -13.49 -9.09
N SER A 48 24.57 -14.46 -9.98
CA SER A 48 25.48 -14.72 -11.07
C SER A 48 25.54 -13.53 -12.02
N ASP A 49 26.71 -13.30 -12.62
CA ASP A 49 26.97 -12.20 -13.54
C ASP A 49 25.78 -11.91 -14.48
N ASN A 50 25.32 -10.67 -14.45
CA ASN A 50 24.25 -10.11 -15.28
C ASN A 50 22.81 -10.59 -15.00
N SER A 51 22.52 -11.24 -13.88
CA SER A 51 21.16 -11.67 -13.57
C SER A 51 20.24 -10.53 -13.07
N ILE A 52 20.84 -9.47 -12.49
CA ILE A 52 20.14 -8.27 -12.03
C ILE A 52 20.74 -7.04 -12.75
N ASN A 53 20.51 -6.93 -14.04
CA ASN A 53 20.98 -5.79 -14.84
C ASN A 53 19.83 -5.11 -15.56
N PRO A 54 19.95 -3.81 -15.88
CA PRO A 54 18.96 -3.14 -16.71
C PRO A 54 18.70 -3.89 -18.02
N GLY A 55 17.41 -4.11 -18.32
CA GLY A 55 16.97 -4.83 -19.51
C GLY A 55 17.01 -6.36 -19.42
N GLN A 56 17.40 -6.93 -18.29
CA GLN A 56 17.25 -8.36 -18.02
C GLN A 56 15.90 -8.67 -17.39
N ILE A 57 15.33 -9.83 -17.72
CA ILE A 57 14.09 -10.32 -17.12
C ILE A 57 14.45 -11.10 -15.86
N ILE A 58 13.92 -10.65 -14.72
CA ILE A 58 14.13 -11.28 -13.42
C ILE A 58 13.11 -12.41 -13.23
N GLU A 59 13.60 -13.62 -13.01
CA GLU A 59 12.80 -14.86 -12.86
C GLU A 59 12.95 -15.50 -11.47
N PHE A 60 13.30 -14.71 -10.45
CA PHE A 60 13.55 -15.18 -9.09
C PHE A 60 13.05 -14.18 -8.06
N ASP A 61 13.10 -14.57 -6.77
CA ASP A 61 12.60 -13.76 -5.66
C ASP A 61 13.66 -12.76 -5.17
N LEU A 62 13.27 -11.50 -5.04
CA LEU A 62 14.06 -10.43 -4.44
C LEU A 62 13.38 -9.89 -3.18
N PHE A 63 14.14 -9.74 -2.09
CA PHE A 63 13.65 -9.22 -0.82
C PHE A 63 14.30 -7.88 -0.48
N ILE A 64 13.49 -6.84 -0.29
CA ILE A 64 13.89 -5.46 0.02
C ILE A 64 13.39 -5.11 1.41
N THR A 65 14.31 -4.75 2.33
CA THR A 65 14.00 -4.40 3.73
C THR A 65 14.48 -3.01 4.14
N CYS A 66 14.87 -2.18 3.17
CA CYS A 66 15.29 -0.79 3.37
C CYS A 66 14.99 0.02 2.11
N GLU A 67 15.54 1.21 1.99
CA GLU A 67 15.44 2.01 0.77
C GLU A 67 16.36 1.46 -0.33
N VAL A 68 15.82 1.31 -1.53
CA VAL A 68 16.52 0.87 -2.76
C VAL A 68 16.09 1.77 -3.92
N VAL A 69 16.99 2.07 -4.83
CA VAL A 69 16.76 2.94 -5.99
C VAL A 69 17.08 2.18 -7.28
N ALA A 70 16.11 2.05 -8.16
CA ALA A 70 16.27 1.52 -9.51
C ALA A 70 16.28 2.68 -10.52
N ASN A 71 17.44 3.01 -11.04
CA ASN A 71 17.62 4.10 -12.02
C ASN A 71 17.27 3.70 -13.46
N ASN A 72 16.71 2.51 -13.64
CA ASN A 72 16.26 1.97 -14.92
C ASN A 72 15.00 1.12 -14.68
N ASP A 73 14.33 0.78 -15.77
CA ASP A 73 13.14 -0.08 -15.73
C ASP A 73 13.50 -1.48 -15.19
N ILE A 74 12.64 -1.99 -14.32
CA ILE A 74 12.72 -3.36 -13.81
C ILE A 74 11.78 -4.22 -14.65
N SER A 75 12.27 -5.37 -15.15
CA SER A 75 11.45 -6.34 -15.87
C SER A 75 11.32 -7.64 -15.09
N LEU A 76 10.08 -8.05 -14.77
CA LEU A 76 9.77 -9.27 -14.04
C LEU A 76 9.18 -10.31 -14.98
N GLY A 77 9.75 -11.51 -15.00
CA GLY A 77 9.17 -12.66 -15.69
C GLY A 77 8.07 -13.34 -14.86
N GLU A 78 7.54 -14.44 -15.37
CA GLU A 78 6.44 -15.19 -14.74
C GLU A 78 6.79 -15.69 -13.31
N ASN A 79 8.05 -16.04 -13.09
CA ASN A 79 8.55 -16.48 -11.79
C ASN A 79 9.22 -15.36 -11.00
N GLY A 80 9.30 -14.15 -11.57
CA GLY A 80 9.94 -12.99 -10.94
C GLY A 80 9.08 -12.40 -9.84
N LYS A 81 9.69 -12.18 -8.66
CA LYS A 81 8.97 -11.60 -7.52
C LYS A 81 9.84 -10.61 -6.76
N ILE A 82 9.28 -9.46 -6.44
CA ILE A 82 9.86 -8.49 -5.52
C ILE A 82 9.00 -8.44 -4.25
N THR A 83 9.59 -8.72 -3.10
CA THR A 83 8.94 -8.57 -1.80
C THR A 83 9.56 -7.40 -1.05
N ILE A 84 8.77 -6.39 -0.73
CA ILE A 84 9.18 -5.22 0.04
C ILE A 84 8.59 -5.37 1.44
N ILE A 85 9.45 -5.42 2.46
CA ILE A 85 9.07 -5.61 3.86
C ILE A 85 9.62 -4.46 4.69
N ASN A 86 8.76 -3.57 5.16
CA ASN A 86 9.16 -2.40 5.94
C ASN A 86 10.28 -1.59 5.25
N GLY A 87 10.22 -1.52 3.93
CA GLY A 87 11.22 -0.92 3.06
C GLY A 87 10.61 -0.07 1.96
N GLN A 88 11.45 0.43 1.07
CA GLN A 88 11.06 1.32 -0.02
C GLN A 88 11.81 0.98 -1.31
N LEU A 89 11.07 0.90 -2.41
CA LEU A 89 11.64 0.82 -3.75
C LEU A 89 11.26 2.09 -4.52
N ASN A 90 12.27 2.83 -4.95
CA ASN A 90 12.13 3.97 -5.85
C ASN A 90 12.58 3.56 -7.25
N GLY A 91 11.81 3.82 -8.28
CA GLY A 91 12.15 3.47 -9.65
C GLY A 91 11.40 4.28 -10.70
N ASP A 92 11.72 4.04 -11.95
CA ASP A 92 11.02 4.63 -13.09
C ASP A 92 9.77 3.83 -13.42
N SER A 93 9.92 2.56 -13.80
CA SER A 93 8.82 1.67 -14.13
C SER A 93 9.12 0.20 -13.79
N ILE A 94 8.08 -0.60 -13.67
CA ILE A 94 8.16 -2.06 -13.54
C ILE A 94 7.28 -2.69 -14.60
N SER A 95 7.87 -3.56 -15.42
CA SER A 95 7.23 -4.24 -16.55
C SER A 95 7.21 -5.76 -16.37
N GLY A 96 6.45 -6.45 -17.22
CA GLY A 96 6.36 -7.91 -17.29
C GLY A 96 5.11 -8.48 -16.63
N VAL A 97 5.21 -9.72 -16.17
CA VAL A 97 4.07 -10.52 -15.67
C VAL A 97 4.30 -11.09 -14.25
N GLY A 98 5.34 -10.62 -13.59
CA GLY A 98 5.71 -11.06 -12.24
C GLY A 98 4.84 -10.48 -11.12
N ASN A 99 5.27 -10.70 -9.88
CA ASN A 99 4.53 -10.27 -8.70
C ASN A 99 5.35 -9.32 -7.82
N ILE A 100 4.70 -8.29 -7.29
CA ILE A 100 5.24 -7.41 -6.25
C ILE A 100 4.43 -7.64 -4.99
N ILE A 101 5.09 -8.00 -3.90
CA ILE A 101 4.46 -8.16 -2.58
C ILE A 101 4.87 -6.99 -1.70
N MET A 102 3.89 -6.33 -1.10
CA MET A 102 4.07 -5.19 -0.23
C MET A 102 3.59 -5.53 1.18
N ASP A 103 4.54 -5.79 2.09
CA ASP A 103 4.26 -6.22 3.45
C ASP A 103 4.69 -5.18 4.49
N GLU A 104 4.09 -5.21 5.66
CA GLU A 104 4.28 -4.25 6.75
C GLU A 104 4.08 -2.79 6.31
N SER A 105 5.04 -1.90 6.53
CA SER A 105 5.03 -0.49 6.11
C SER A 105 5.91 -0.31 4.87
N SER A 106 5.48 -0.86 3.73
CA SER A 106 6.24 -0.87 2.48
C SER A 106 5.78 0.20 1.52
N TYR A 107 6.73 0.76 0.76
CA TYR A 107 6.48 1.84 -0.17
C TYR A 107 7.07 1.54 -1.54
N LEU A 108 6.31 1.83 -2.59
CA LEU A 108 6.74 1.74 -3.98
C LEU A 108 6.53 3.11 -4.64
N TYR A 109 7.59 3.75 -5.11
CA TYR A 109 7.56 5.03 -5.82
C TYR A 109 7.99 4.86 -7.26
N LEU A 110 7.16 5.26 -8.21
CA LEU A 110 7.45 5.16 -9.63
C LEU A 110 7.25 6.51 -10.32
N ASP A 111 8.25 6.91 -11.11
CA ASP A 111 8.33 8.24 -11.70
C ASP A 111 7.90 8.31 -13.17
N ASN A 112 7.77 7.19 -13.86
CA ASN A 112 7.39 7.15 -15.27
C ASN A 112 5.90 7.49 -15.48
N SER A 113 5.55 7.99 -16.66
CA SER A 113 4.15 8.19 -17.08
C SER A 113 3.42 6.86 -17.39
N TYR A 114 4.17 5.79 -17.60
CA TYR A 114 3.68 4.41 -17.76
C TYR A 114 4.43 3.49 -16.78
N PRO A 115 4.17 3.64 -15.47
CA PRO A 115 5.02 3.05 -14.44
C PRO A 115 4.82 1.56 -14.22
N LEU A 116 3.68 1.02 -14.65
CA LEU A 116 3.30 -0.39 -14.44
C LEU A 116 2.79 -0.98 -15.76
N GLU A 117 3.05 -2.26 -15.97
CA GLU A 117 2.50 -3.00 -17.09
C GLU A 117 1.25 -3.79 -16.67
N GLU A 118 0.30 -4.00 -17.60
CA GLU A 118 -1.00 -4.66 -17.36
C GLU A 118 -0.86 -6.08 -16.79
N GLY A 119 0.22 -6.79 -17.13
CA GLY A 119 0.45 -8.18 -16.70
C GLY A 119 0.98 -8.34 -15.26
N LEU A 120 1.40 -7.25 -14.61
CA LEU A 120 1.94 -7.30 -13.25
C LEU A 120 0.84 -7.53 -12.23
N SER A 121 1.14 -8.31 -11.19
CA SER A 121 0.32 -8.37 -9.99
C SER A 121 1.01 -7.70 -8.80
N ILE A 122 0.27 -6.91 -8.04
CA ILE A 122 0.75 -6.23 -6.84
C ILE A 122 -0.13 -6.63 -5.67
N THR A 123 0.46 -7.35 -4.73
CA THR A 123 -0.25 -7.88 -3.57
C THR A 123 0.11 -7.08 -2.33
N PHE A 124 -0.89 -6.49 -1.70
CA PHE A 124 -0.76 -5.86 -0.40
C PHE A 124 -1.02 -6.89 0.71
N GLU A 125 0.01 -7.25 1.45
CA GLU A 125 -0.13 -8.07 2.67
C GLU A 125 -0.43 -7.19 3.91
N SER A 126 -0.29 -5.87 3.76
CA SER A 126 -0.51 -4.90 4.83
C SER A 126 -1.27 -3.67 4.37
N ASN A 127 -2.23 -3.22 5.17
CA ASN A 127 -2.95 -1.95 4.96
C ASN A 127 -2.09 -0.70 5.22
N LYS A 128 -0.85 -0.86 5.68
CA LYS A 128 0.09 0.24 5.91
C LYS A 128 0.98 0.52 4.69
N SER A 129 0.91 -0.34 3.69
CA SER A 129 1.69 -0.21 2.45
C SER A 129 0.97 0.63 1.43
N TRP A 130 1.71 1.33 0.59
CA TRP A 130 1.14 2.15 -0.46
C TRP A 130 2.11 2.37 -1.63
N ILE A 131 1.53 2.71 -2.78
CA ILE A 131 2.24 2.99 -4.02
C ILE A 131 2.04 4.46 -4.37
N ARG A 132 3.09 5.13 -4.80
CA ARG A 132 3.02 6.47 -5.38
C ARG A 132 3.45 6.44 -6.83
N LEU A 133 2.57 6.91 -7.70
CA LEU A 133 2.82 7.12 -9.12
C LEU A 133 2.92 8.64 -9.35
N ASN A 134 4.13 9.14 -9.57
CA ASN A 134 4.38 10.59 -9.55
C ASN A 134 3.80 11.33 -10.75
N ASN A 135 3.62 10.66 -11.90
CA ASN A 135 3.20 11.29 -13.15
C ASN A 135 1.92 10.65 -13.74
N VAL A 136 1.10 10.02 -12.89
CA VAL A 136 -0.15 9.36 -13.30
C VAL A 136 -1.28 9.89 -12.43
N GLU A 137 -2.23 10.59 -13.03
CA GLU A 137 -3.42 11.10 -12.34
C GLU A 137 -4.32 9.95 -11.83
N PRO A 138 -5.11 10.14 -10.75
CA PRO A 138 -5.94 9.09 -10.15
C PRO A 138 -6.89 8.40 -11.13
N PHE A 139 -7.52 9.13 -12.03
CA PHE A 139 -8.40 8.55 -13.04
C PHE A 139 -7.65 7.61 -14.00
N THR A 140 -6.46 8.05 -14.45
CA THR A 140 -5.58 7.25 -15.33
C THR A 140 -5.05 6.02 -14.58
N ALA A 141 -4.67 6.18 -13.31
CA ALA A 141 -4.23 5.06 -12.47
C ALA A 141 -5.34 4.02 -12.27
N TYR A 142 -6.57 4.46 -12.01
CA TYR A 142 -7.73 3.59 -11.93
C TYR A 142 -7.99 2.84 -13.24
N TYR A 143 -8.06 3.57 -14.36
CA TYR A 143 -8.42 3.00 -15.65
C TYR A 143 -7.39 1.98 -16.17
N ASN A 144 -6.09 2.25 -15.94
CA ASN A 144 -5.02 1.41 -16.49
C ASN A 144 -4.58 0.29 -15.55
N TYR A 145 -4.70 0.46 -14.23
CA TYR A 145 -4.00 -0.42 -13.28
C TYR A 145 -4.89 -1.01 -12.18
N SER A 146 -6.20 -0.72 -12.13
CA SER A 146 -7.07 -1.23 -11.05
C SER A 146 -7.05 -2.75 -10.91
N ASP A 147 -6.88 -3.47 -12.02
CA ASP A 147 -6.86 -4.93 -12.05
C ASP A 147 -5.53 -5.55 -11.59
N ASN A 148 -4.49 -4.72 -11.37
CA ASN A 148 -3.18 -5.17 -10.91
C ASN A 148 -3.09 -5.36 -9.40
N PHE A 149 -4.09 -4.90 -8.61
CA PHE A 149 -3.98 -4.82 -7.15
C PHE A 149 -4.78 -5.91 -6.45
N PHE A 150 -4.11 -6.59 -5.51
CA PHE A 150 -4.65 -7.74 -4.78
C PHE A 150 -4.41 -7.62 -3.27
N GLN A 151 -5.28 -8.24 -2.48
CA GLN A 151 -5.10 -8.52 -1.06
C GLN A 151 -5.75 -9.85 -0.73
N GLU A 152 -5.10 -10.71 0.06
CA GLU A 152 -5.62 -12.04 0.43
C GLU A 152 -6.09 -12.87 -0.79
N ASN A 153 -5.36 -12.79 -1.91
CA ASN A 153 -5.70 -13.41 -3.22
C ASN A 153 -7.01 -12.93 -3.86
N GLN A 154 -7.51 -11.77 -3.45
CA GLN A 154 -8.68 -11.14 -4.05
C GLN A 154 -8.26 -9.84 -4.75
N THR A 155 -8.82 -9.58 -5.93
CA THR A 155 -8.64 -8.28 -6.60
C THR A 155 -9.28 -7.19 -5.76
N LEU A 156 -8.53 -6.14 -5.51
CA LEU A 156 -9.05 -4.95 -4.83
C LEU A 156 -9.94 -4.15 -5.77
N THR A 157 -11.05 -3.65 -5.26
CA THR A 157 -12.04 -2.88 -6.03
C THR A 157 -12.11 -1.45 -5.55
N TYR A 158 -12.07 -0.51 -6.49
CA TYR A 158 -12.26 0.91 -6.19
C TYR A 158 -13.76 1.26 -6.21
N PRO A 159 -14.28 2.00 -5.24
CA PRO A 159 -13.61 2.57 -4.07
C PRO A 159 -13.68 1.69 -2.80
N GLU A 160 -14.23 0.49 -2.87
CA GLU A 160 -14.63 -0.33 -1.70
C GLU A 160 -13.42 -0.87 -0.93
N THR A 161 -12.45 -1.46 -1.62
CA THR A 161 -11.26 -2.07 -0.99
C THR A 161 -9.95 -1.50 -1.50
N LEU A 162 -10.00 -0.60 -2.49
CA LEU A 162 -8.86 0.12 -3.06
C LEU A 162 -9.11 1.63 -3.00
N ARG A 163 -8.15 2.39 -2.54
CA ARG A 163 -8.14 3.85 -2.64
C ARG A 163 -7.11 4.29 -3.65
N ILE A 164 -7.51 5.22 -4.50
CA ILE A 164 -6.63 5.91 -5.45
C ILE A 164 -6.87 7.40 -5.25
N ASP A 165 -5.97 8.03 -4.52
CA ASP A 165 -6.10 9.43 -4.12
C ASP A 165 -5.16 10.31 -4.92
N ASN A 166 -5.48 11.59 -5.07
CA ASN A 166 -4.62 12.55 -5.73
C ASN A 166 -3.37 12.81 -4.88
N TYR A 167 -2.22 12.78 -5.53
CA TYR A 167 -0.95 13.17 -4.95
C TYR A 167 -0.38 14.35 -5.72
N TYR A 168 0.35 15.21 -5.05
CA TYR A 168 0.95 16.44 -5.52
C TYR A 168 1.16 16.53 -7.05
N GLN A 169 0.72 17.62 -7.67
CA GLN A 169 0.68 17.84 -9.13
C GLN A 169 -0.23 16.82 -9.83
N ASN A 170 0.31 15.96 -10.68
CA ASN A 170 -0.44 15.00 -11.49
C ASN A 170 -0.19 13.55 -11.05
N GLY A 171 0.14 13.33 -9.79
CA GLY A 171 0.43 12.01 -9.24
C GLY A 171 -0.76 11.37 -8.53
N SER A 172 -0.63 10.09 -8.24
CA SER A 172 -1.58 9.34 -7.43
C SER A 172 -0.92 8.53 -6.34
N VAL A 173 -1.66 8.28 -5.26
CA VAL A 173 -1.35 7.32 -4.21
C VAL A 173 -2.38 6.21 -4.24
N ILE A 174 -1.91 4.97 -4.31
CA ILE A 174 -2.71 3.76 -4.34
C ILE A 174 -2.44 2.95 -3.08
N ARG A 175 -3.50 2.53 -2.41
CA ARG A 175 -3.39 1.74 -1.16
C ARG A 175 -4.61 0.87 -0.96
N PRO A 176 -4.48 -0.24 -0.21
CA PRO A 176 -5.62 -1.00 0.21
C PRO A 176 -6.49 -0.15 1.13
N HIS A 177 -7.76 -0.38 1.03
CA HIS A 177 -8.78 0.28 1.82
C HIS A 177 -9.61 -0.79 2.52
N ASN A 178 -9.65 -0.74 3.83
CA ASN A 178 -10.42 -1.69 4.59
C ASN A 178 -11.68 -0.97 5.10
N ASP A 179 -12.86 -1.41 4.65
CA ASP A 179 -14.15 -0.85 5.08
C ASP A 179 -14.36 -0.87 6.61
N ASN A 180 -13.57 -1.68 7.32
CA ASN A 180 -13.53 -1.69 8.78
C ASN A 180 -12.59 -0.66 9.39
N SER A 181 -11.80 0.07 8.60
CA SER A 181 -10.97 1.16 9.09
C SER A 181 -11.78 2.44 9.12
N SER A 182 -12.02 2.96 10.29
CA SER A 182 -12.61 4.28 10.48
C SER A 182 -11.72 5.35 9.82
N TYR A 183 -12.28 6.13 8.89
CA TYR A 183 -11.60 7.27 8.26
C TYR A 183 -11.55 8.46 9.19
N LEU A 184 -12.61 8.57 9.95
CA LEU A 184 -12.82 9.60 10.94
C LEU A 184 -13.36 8.94 12.20
N THR A 185 -12.70 9.16 13.32
CA THR A 185 -13.23 8.83 14.65
C THR A 185 -13.51 10.14 15.39
N VAL A 186 -14.74 10.32 15.83
CA VAL A 186 -15.19 11.49 16.58
C VAL A 186 -15.45 11.11 18.02
N PHE A 187 -15.26 12.06 18.95
CA PHE A 187 -15.38 11.84 20.39
C PHE A 187 -16.20 12.96 21.05
N SER A 188 -16.99 12.61 22.06
CA SER A 188 -17.83 13.58 22.80
C SER A 188 -17.03 14.50 23.70
N GLU A 189 -15.86 14.14 24.13
CA GLU A 189 -15.02 14.92 25.03
C GLU A 189 -13.69 15.30 24.39
N ASN A 190 -13.02 16.30 24.96
CA ASN A 190 -11.66 16.68 24.56
C ASN A 190 -10.67 15.55 24.83
N ASN A 191 -9.51 15.59 24.16
CA ASN A 191 -8.41 14.63 24.30
C ASN A 191 -8.82 13.18 23.95
N TYR A 192 -9.73 13.01 22.98
CA TYR A 192 -10.15 11.70 22.45
C TYR A 192 -10.84 10.82 23.50
N ASN A 193 -11.57 11.42 24.42
CA ASN A 193 -12.30 10.77 25.49
C ASN A 193 -13.82 10.77 25.27
N GLY A 194 -14.52 10.12 26.20
CA GLY A 194 -15.98 10.02 26.21
C GLY A 194 -16.52 8.97 25.25
N GLU A 195 -17.76 9.14 24.82
CA GLU A 195 -18.37 8.33 23.79
C GLU A 195 -17.68 8.60 22.45
N PHE A 196 -17.58 7.59 21.59
CA PHE A 196 -16.96 7.74 20.30
C PHE A 196 -17.77 7.14 19.16
N GLY A 197 -17.62 7.70 17.97
CA GLY A 197 -18.23 7.22 16.74
C GLY A 197 -17.21 7.03 15.64
N ASN A 198 -17.28 5.90 14.94
CA ASN A 198 -16.44 5.59 13.80
C ASN A 198 -17.21 5.83 12.51
N ILE A 199 -16.60 6.59 11.59
CA ILE A 199 -17.12 6.90 10.27
C ILE A 199 -16.20 6.22 9.26
N SER A 200 -16.75 5.25 8.52
CA SER A 200 -16.03 4.41 7.56
C SER A 200 -16.48 4.63 6.12
N ASN A 201 -17.53 5.41 5.90
CA ASN A 201 -18.04 5.70 4.57
C ASN A 201 -17.89 7.19 4.24
N SER A 202 -17.66 7.47 2.96
CA SER A 202 -17.70 8.84 2.44
C SER A 202 -19.14 9.21 2.18
N ASP A 203 -19.76 9.87 3.16
CA ASP A 203 -21.17 10.28 3.11
C ASP A 203 -21.38 11.58 3.89
N VAL A 204 -22.59 12.09 3.85
CA VAL A 204 -23.03 13.21 4.68
C VAL A 204 -23.80 12.64 5.88
N TYR A 205 -23.28 12.88 7.05
CA TYR A 205 -23.88 12.45 8.32
C TYR A 205 -24.62 13.62 8.95
N LEU A 206 -25.91 13.47 9.18
CA LEU A 206 -26.80 14.50 9.71
C LEU A 206 -27.61 13.93 10.87
N ASP A 207 -27.80 14.72 11.90
CA ASP A 207 -28.68 14.38 13.03
C ASP A 207 -28.50 12.94 13.55
N GLU A 208 -29.51 12.09 13.39
CA GLU A 208 -29.53 10.71 13.88
C GLU A 208 -28.55 9.77 13.13
N SER A 209 -28.04 10.18 11.96
CA SER A 209 -27.04 9.40 11.23
C SER A 209 -25.61 9.57 11.77
N ILE A 210 -25.37 10.58 12.60
CA ILE A 210 -24.12 10.75 13.32
C ILE A 210 -23.98 9.59 14.33
N PRO A 211 -22.87 8.82 14.30
CA PRO A 211 -22.75 7.61 15.10
C PRO A 211 -22.91 7.87 16.60
N ASN A 212 -23.55 6.91 17.29
CA ASN A 212 -23.67 6.88 18.75
C ASN A 212 -24.32 8.10 19.41
N GLY A 213 -25.15 8.84 18.67
CA GLY A 213 -25.87 9.98 19.22
C GLY A 213 -24.97 11.21 19.49
N LEU A 214 -23.82 11.29 18.82
CA LEU A 214 -22.87 12.39 18.95
C LEU A 214 -23.29 13.67 18.23
N ASN A 215 -24.54 13.75 17.77
CA ASN A 215 -25.10 14.98 17.23
C ASN A 215 -25.06 16.12 18.29
N ASN A 216 -24.44 17.24 17.93
CA ASN A 216 -24.16 18.36 18.82
C ASN A 216 -23.30 18.02 20.06
N ASP A 217 -22.52 16.93 20.01
CA ASP A 217 -21.71 16.47 21.14
C ASP A 217 -20.27 16.09 20.73
N ILE A 218 -19.81 16.53 19.56
CA ILE A 218 -18.43 16.26 19.10
C ILE A 218 -17.49 17.34 19.62
N SER A 219 -16.43 16.92 20.33
CA SER A 219 -15.42 17.80 20.94
C SER A 219 -14.01 17.57 20.41
N SER A 220 -13.67 16.33 20.01
CA SER A 220 -12.37 15.99 19.44
C SER A 220 -12.50 14.92 18.35
N PHE A 221 -11.47 14.77 17.51
CA PHE A 221 -11.51 13.76 16.45
C PHE A 221 -10.12 13.37 15.96
N VAL A 222 -10.07 12.20 15.31
CA VAL A 222 -8.93 11.69 14.52
C VAL A 222 -9.38 11.49 13.09
N LEU A 223 -8.79 12.20 12.14
CA LEU A 223 -9.01 12.04 10.70
C LEU A 223 -7.78 11.36 10.09
N LYS A 224 -7.98 10.23 9.45
CA LYS A 224 -6.90 9.44 8.86
C LYS A 224 -6.32 10.10 7.61
N LYS A 225 -5.01 9.89 7.41
CA LYS A 225 -4.30 10.33 6.20
C LYS A 225 -5.04 9.92 4.93
N GLY A 226 -5.11 10.84 3.97
CA GLY A 226 -5.77 10.67 2.67
C GLY A 226 -7.27 10.94 2.70
N PHE A 227 -7.81 11.41 3.83
CA PHE A 227 -9.21 11.78 3.93
C PHE A 227 -9.42 13.26 4.18
N MET A 228 -10.64 13.69 3.87
CA MET A 228 -11.14 15.03 4.13
C MET A 228 -12.43 14.92 4.94
N ALA A 229 -12.59 15.77 5.93
CA ALA A 229 -13.83 15.92 6.69
C ALA A 229 -14.22 17.39 6.75
N THR A 230 -15.51 17.65 6.56
CA THR A 230 -16.12 18.97 6.80
C THR A 230 -17.05 18.86 7.99
N PHE A 231 -16.82 19.66 9.00
CA PHE A 231 -17.72 19.81 10.14
C PHE A 231 -18.52 21.10 9.97
N ALA A 232 -19.81 21.05 10.21
CA ALA A 232 -20.71 22.19 10.13
C ALA A 232 -21.64 22.25 11.34
N GLU A 233 -22.01 23.46 11.73
CA GLU A 233 -22.91 23.72 12.86
C GLU A 233 -24.36 23.29 12.54
N ASN A 234 -24.78 23.49 11.29
CA ASN A 234 -26.12 23.16 10.87
C ASN A 234 -26.11 21.98 9.88
N ASN A 235 -27.13 21.14 9.93
CA ASN A 235 -27.28 19.95 9.08
C ASN A 235 -27.46 20.24 7.58
N ASP A 236 -27.71 21.48 7.20
CA ASP A 236 -27.69 21.93 5.80
C ASP A 236 -26.31 22.44 5.33
N GLY A 237 -25.28 22.31 6.17
CA GLY A 237 -23.91 22.78 5.91
C GLY A 237 -23.70 24.27 6.13
N THR A 238 -24.72 25.01 6.60
CA THR A 238 -24.62 26.43 6.93
C THR A 238 -24.13 26.66 8.37
N GLY A 239 -24.03 27.90 8.81
CA GLY A 239 -23.46 28.25 10.11
C GLY A 239 -21.94 28.23 10.08
N ASN A 240 -21.33 28.02 11.24
CA ASN A 240 -19.89 27.83 11.33
C ASN A 240 -19.50 26.49 10.72
N SER A 241 -18.55 26.47 9.81
CA SER A 241 -18.06 25.26 9.21
C SER A 241 -16.54 25.29 9.02
N LYS A 242 -15.91 24.10 9.03
CA LYS A 242 -14.46 23.95 8.82
C LYS A 242 -14.16 22.66 8.10
N VAL A 243 -13.27 22.75 7.12
CA VAL A 243 -12.73 21.62 6.36
C VAL A 243 -11.37 21.25 6.92
N PHE A 244 -11.15 19.96 7.12
CA PHE A 244 -9.86 19.36 7.48
C PHE A 244 -9.45 18.39 6.38
N ILE A 245 -8.19 18.48 5.94
CA ILE A 245 -7.63 17.66 4.86
C ILE A 245 -6.35 17.02 5.36
N ALA A 246 -6.38 15.72 5.60
CA ALA A 246 -5.24 14.93 6.07
C ALA A 246 -4.37 14.46 4.89
N SER A 247 -3.62 15.38 4.26
CA SER A 247 -2.85 15.10 3.06
C SER A 247 -1.51 14.39 3.32
N GLU A 248 -0.85 14.72 4.43
CA GLU A 248 0.51 14.21 4.72
C GLU A 248 0.51 13.20 5.87
N ASP A 249 -0.23 13.48 6.94
CA ASP A 249 -0.35 12.65 8.14
C ASP A 249 -1.79 12.61 8.65
N ASP A 250 -2.08 11.75 9.63
CA ASP A 250 -3.34 11.78 10.37
C ASP A 250 -3.51 13.16 11.03
N ILE A 251 -4.69 13.74 10.93
CA ILE A 251 -5.04 14.94 11.69
C ILE A 251 -5.63 14.52 13.04
N LEU A 252 -4.98 14.98 14.09
CA LEU A 252 -5.40 14.76 15.48
C LEU A 252 -5.83 16.10 16.08
N ILE A 253 -7.13 16.26 16.34
CA ILE A 253 -7.68 17.44 16.99
C ILE A 253 -8.17 17.02 18.37
N ASP A 254 -7.42 17.40 19.39
CA ASP A 254 -7.69 17.11 20.79
C ASP A 254 -8.78 17.99 21.40
N GLU A 255 -9.03 19.15 20.79
CA GLU A 255 -10.12 20.05 21.15
C GLU A 255 -10.59 20.82 19.90
N LEU A 256 -11.86 20.72 19.58
CA LEU A 256 -12.49 21.55 18.56
C LEU A 256 -12.56 23.01 19.02
N THR A 257 -12.50 23.92 18.06
CA THR A 257 -12.65 25.34 18.35
C THR A 257 -14.01 25.64 18.97
N GLU A 258 -14.10 26.67 19.81
CA GLU A 258 -15.33 27.12 20.48
C GLU A 258 -16.56 27.23 19.56
N TYR A 259 -16.35 27.48 18.28
CA TYR A 259 -17.41 27.63 17.28
C TYR A 259 -18.00 26.29 16.80
N LEU A 260 -17.28 25.19 16.93
CA LEU A 260 -17.70 23.87 16.48
C LEU A 260 -17.87 22.87 17.63
N ASN A 261 -17.21 23.11 18.76
CA ASN A 261 -17.25 22.23 19.91
C ASN A 261 -18.69 22.06 20.42
N ASN A 262 -19.18 20.83 20.47
CA ASN A 262 -20.55 20.47 20.85
C ASN A 262 -21.66 21.20 20.04
N LYS A 263 -21.40 21.45 18.75
CA LYS A 263 -22.36 22.17 17.88
C LYS A 263 -22.47 21.57 16.47
N ILE A 264 -21.85 20.44 16.24
CA ILE A 264 -21.84 19.82 14.91
C ILE A 264 -23.12 18.97 14.74
N SER A 265 -23.85 19.25 13.68
CA SER A 265 -25.12 18.56 13.33
C SER A 265 -25.04 17.84 11.99
#